data_e6c5a6c1e1a52b895e97858d3fe6dc2f
#
_entry.id   e6c5a6c1e1a52b895e97858d3fe6dc2f
#
_cell.length_a   1.000
_cell.length_b   1.000
_cell.length_c   1.000
_cell.angle_alpha   90.00
_cell.angle_beta   90.00
_cell.angle_gamma   90.00
#
_symmetry.space_group_name_H-M   'P 1'
#
loop_
_entity.id
_entity.type
_entity.pdbx_description
1 polymer ?
#
loop_
_entity_poly.entity_id
_entity_poly.type
_entity_poly.pdbx_seq_one_letter_code
_entity_poly.pdbx_strand_id
1 'polypeptide(L)'
;MLILLVLSVFLPACRPRARVLPLGPAAGPGGGPPPGYQVQAGAFSLEDNAARLTRSLREQGWNAFYLFHETRVFKVRIGPFRTRKEAVEAADALLGRRLIADFLIIPPGSEIIPGPAGGTEDDLRDRLASTALGFVEFPYVWGGASPEEGFDCSGLAMTVYRINGLFLPRALTEQAAAGRAVPAGRAKKGDLIFFSMDKTVRASHVGILIGGNRFVHAPGREKAIRPDSLANPYFRDRLLEIRSYL
;
A
#
# COMPACT_ATOMS: atom_id res chain seq x y z
N MET A 1 63.33 -2.65 -33.42
CA MET A 1 61.97 -3.08 -33.22
C MET A 1 61.62 -2.82 -31.77
N LEU A 2 60.98 -1.66 -31.49
CA LEU A 2 60.73 -1.15 -30.15
C LEU A 2 59.29 -1.47 -29.77
N ILE A 3 59.11 -2.35 -28.79
CA ILE A 3 57.80 -2.74 -28.31
C ILE A 3 57.35 -1.74 -27.25
N LEU A 4 56.35 -0.92 -27.55
CA LEU A 4 55.69 -0.01 -26.60
C LEU A 4 54.72 -0.80 -25.73
N LEU A 5 55.02 -0.95 -24.45
CA LEU A 5 54.11 -1.52 -23.45
C LEU A 5 53.15 -0.41 -23.00
N VAL A 6 51.90 -0.53 -23.42
CA VAL A 6 50.80 0.35 -22.94
C VAL A 6 50.34 -0.18 -21.59
N LEU A 7 50.70 0.51 -20.53
CA LEU A 7 50.26 0.24 -19.15
C LEU A 7 48.85 0.85 -18.97
N SER A 8 47.79 0.04 -19.02
CA SER A 8 46.43 0.47 -18.72
C SER A 8 46.26 0.61 -17.24
N VAL A 9 46.25 1.89 -16.78
CA VAL A 9 45.90 2.24 -15.39
C VAL A 9 44.41 2.08 -15.19
N PHE A 10 43.97 1.01 -14.55
CA PHE A 10 42.63 0.85 -14.03
C PHE A 10 42.45 1.78 -12.82
N LEU A 11 41.79 2.91 -13.01
CA LEU A 11 41.29 3.73 -11.90
C LEU A 11 40.12 2.99 -11.26
N PRO A 12 40.12 2.71 -9.95
CA PRO A 12 38.97 2.16 -9.27
C PRO A 12 37.85 3.20 -9.27
N ALA A 13 36.73 2.87 -9.90
CA ALA A 13 35.51 3.67 -9.83
C ALA A 13 35.11 3.86 -8.37
N CYS A 14 35.16 5.12 -7.94
CA CYS A 14 34.73 5.54 -6.60
C CYS A 14 33.22 5.27 -6.50
N ARG A 15 32.85 4.12 -5.92
CA ARG A 15 31.46 3.83 -5.53
C ARG A 15 31.09 4.79 -4.42
N PRO A 16 30.00 5.58 -4.55
CA PRO A 16 29.54 6.40 -3.45
C PRO A 16 29.21 5.49 -2.27
N ARG A 17 29.99 5.61 -1.20
CA ARG A 17 29.64 5.02 0.09
C ARG A 17 28.35 5.68 0.55
N ALA A 18 27.26 4.92 0.63
CA ALA A 18 26.06 5.35 1.32
C ALA A 18 26.47 5.82 2.72
N ARG A 19 26.29 7.10 3.02
CA ARG A 19 26.53 7.66 4.34
C ARG A 19 25.50 7.01 5.27
N VAL A 20 25.93 6.03 6.05
CA VAL A 20 25.16 5.49 7.16
C VAL A 20 25.06 6.62 8.19
N LEU A 21 23.88 7.21 8.33
CA LEU A 21 23.61 8.14 9.41
C LEU A 21 23.63 7.38 10.73
N PRO A 22 24.17 7.96 11.81
CA PRO A 22 24.26 7.29 13.11
C PRO A 22 22.86 6.89 13.58
N LEU A 23 22.78 5.68 14.09
CA LEU A 23 21.60 5.08 14.70
C LEU A 23 21.06 6.00 15.82
N GLY A 24 19.93 6.64 15.55
CA GLY A 24 19.13 7.22 16.62
C GLY A 24 18.58 6.11 17.52
N PRO A 25 18.26 6.40 18.79
CA PRO A 25 17.80 5.41 19.73
C PRO A 25 16.54 4.70 19.19
N ALA A 26 16.52 3.37 19.34
CA ALA A 26 15.35 2.56 19.04
C ALA A 26 14.15 3.14 19.80
N ALA A 27 13.07 3.48 19.09
CA ALA A 27 11.82 3.82 19.75
C ALA A 27 11.36 2.61 20.57
N GLY A 28 11.37 2.74 21.89
CA GLY A 28 10.77 1.77 22.79
C GLY A 28 9.25 1.74 22.60
N PRO A 29 8.56 0.77 23.20
CA PRO A 29 7.11 0.68 23.14
C PRO A 29 6.48 1.93 23.77
N GLY A 30 6.00 2.88 22.94
CA GLY A 30 5.34 4.11 23.39
C GLY A 30 5.80 5.41 22.71
N GLY A 31 6.85 5.39 21.89
CA GLY A 31 7.25 6.55 21.09
C GLY A 31 6.52 6.56 19.75
N GLY A 32 5.87 7.68 19.39
CA GLY A 32 5.33 7.90 18.06
C GLY A 32 6.44 7.74 17.00
N PRO A 33 6.08 7.42 15.77
CA PRO A 33 7.04 7.24 14.70
C PRO A 33 7.80 8.54 14.42
N PRO A 34 9.07 8.42 14.04
CA PRO A 34 9.90 9.59 13.77
C PRO A 34 9.33 10.38 12.58
N PRO A 35 9.37 11.74 12.64
CA PRO A 35 8.89 12.57 11.54
C PRO A 35 9.73 12.34 10.27
N GLY A 36 9.07 12.13 9.14
CA GLY A 36 9.73 11.91 7.84
C GLY A 36 9.05 10.82 7.02
N TYR A 37 9.50 10.66 5.79
CA TYR A 37 9.07 9.55 4.94
C TYR A 37 9.59 8.22 5.50
N GLN A 38 8.81 7.16 5.38
CA GLN A 38 9.21 5.83 5.82
C GLN A 38 8.94 4.82 4.69
N VAL A 39 9.71 3.75 4.69
CA VAL A 39 9.48 2.57 3.84
C VAL A 39 8.84 1.49 4.71
N GLN A 40 7.61 1.11 4.45
CA GLN A 40 7.02 -0.09 5.05
C GLN A 40 7.46 -1.30 4.23
N ALA A 41 8.23 -2.18 4.85
CA ALA A 41 8.88 -3.33 4.22
C ALA A 41 8.12 -4.65 4.41
N GLY A 42 7.06 -4.63 5.21
CA GLY A 42 6.22 -5.81 5.44
C GLY A 42 5.20 -5.60 6.53
N ALA A 43 4.22 -6.52 6.58
CA ALA A 43 3.22 -6.63 7.63
C ALA A 43 3.03 -8.11 7.96
N PHE A 44 3.03 -8.45 9.25
CA PHE A 44 3.05 -9.83 9.74
C PHE A 44 2.00 -10.02 10.83
N SER A 45 1.32 -11.16 10.83
CA SER A 45 0.40 -11.55 11.91
C SER A 45 1.13 -12.02 13.17
N LEU A 46 2.38 -12.49 13.02
CA LEU A 46 3.21 -12.94 14.14
C LEU A 46 4.36 -11.96 14.39
N GLU A 47 4.55 -11.58 15.64
CA GLU A 47 5.62 -10.67 16.06
C GLU A 47 7.01 -11.19 15.69
N ASP A 48 7.26 -12.49 15.87
CA ASP A 48 8.55 -13.11 15.56
C ASP A 48 8.98 -12.89 14.10
N ASN A 49 8.02 -12.87 13.17
CA ASN A 49 8.31 -12.63 11.76
C ASN A 49 8.74 -11.17 11.52
N ALA A 50 8.06 -10.22 12.14
CA ALA A 50 8.40 -8.81 12.08
C ALA A 50 9.76 -8.55 12.77
N ALA A 51 9.98 -9.15 13.92
CA ALA A 51 11.24 -9.05 14.67
C ALA A 51 12.43 -9.60 13.86
N ARG A 52 12.26 -10.75 13.20
CA ARG A 52 13.30 -11.33 12.32
C ARG A 52 13.65 -10.43 11.15
N LEU A 53 12.66 -9.93 10.41
CA LEU A 53 12.90 -9.01 9.31
C LEU A 53 13.57 -7.72 9.80
N THR A 54 13.09 -7.15 10.91
CA THR A 54 13.68 -5.94 11.50
C THR A 54 15.14 -6.15 11.89
N ARG A 55 15.47 -7.29 12.51
CA ARG A 55 16.85 -7.63 12.89
C ARG A 55 17.74 -7.77 11.65
N SER A 56 17.30 -8.51 10.65
CA SER A 56 18.03 -8.69 9.39
C SER A 56 18.31 -7.37 8.69
N LEU A 57 17.34 -6.46 8.66
CA LEU A 57 17.51 -5.14 8.09
C LEU A 57 18.50 -4.27 8.90
N ARG A 58 18.46 -4.35 10.23
CA ARG A 58 19.40 -3.64 11.11
C ARG A 58 20.85 -4.14 10.96
N GLU A 59 21.03 -5.44 10.83
CA GLU A 59 22.34 -6.06 10.56
C GLU A 59 22.94 -5.59 9.24
N GLN A 60 22.10 -5.20 8.27
CA GLN A 60 22.50 -4.59 7.01
C GLN A 60 22.67 -3.06 7.07
N GLY A 61 22.57 -2.48 8.26
CA GLY A 61 22.78 -1.03 8.49
C GLY A 61 21.55 -0.16 8.26
N TRP A 62 20.36 -0.75 8.10
CA TRP A 62 19.13 0.02 7.92
C TRP A 62 18.50 0.41 9.26
N ASN A 63 17.98 1.63 9.35
CA ASN A 63 17.22 2.07 10.53
C ASN A 63 15.80 1.48 10.47
N ALA A 64 15.70 0.17 10.76
CA ALA A 64 14.45 -0.58 10.73
C ALA A 64 13.87 -0.71 12.14
N PHE A 65 12.55 -0.67 12.24
CA PHE A 65 11.77 -0.92 13.45
C PHE A 65 10.45 -1.59 13.06
N TYR A 66 9.80 -2.23 14.02
CA TYR A 66 8.43 -2.69 13.83
C TYR A 66 7.52 -2.06 14.88
N LEU A 67 6.25 -1.94 14.51
CA LEU A 67 5.19 -1.45 15.40
C LEU A 67 3.99 -2.38 15.29
N PHE A 68 3.31 -2.59 16.42
CA PHE A 68 2.03 -3.29 16.43
C PHE A 68 0.95 -2.32 15.93
N HIS A 69 0.21 -2.74 14.93
CA HIS A 69 -0.89 -1.98 14.38
C HIS A 69 -2.23 -2.53 14.88
N GLU A 70 -3.24 -1.68 15.01
CA GLU A 70 -4.58 -2.03 15.53
C GLU A 70 -5.27 -3.17 14.78
N THR A 71 -4.96 -3.34 13.50
CA THR A 71 -5.40 -4.48 12.70
C THR A 71 -4.75 -5.80 13.11
N ARG A 72 -4.14 -5.86 14.31
CA ARG A 72 -3.44 -7.03 14.87
C ARG A 72 -2.30 -7.55 14.00
N VAL A 73 -1.65 -6.67 13.25
CA VAL A 73 -0.45 -6.96 12.47
C VAL A 73 0.74 -6.15 12.94
N PHE A 74 1.92 -6.72 12.81
CA PHE A 74 3.20 -6.07 13.07
C PHE A 74 3.75 -5.52 11.76
N LYS A 75 3.82 -4.19 11.63
CA LYS A 75 4.36 -3.51 10.46
C LYS A 75 5.84 -3.23 10.64
N VAL A 76 6.67 -3.68 9.70
CA VAL A 76 8.09 -3.38 9.68
C VAL A 76 8.33 -2.16 8.83
N ARG A 77 9.01 -1.15 9.39
CA ARG A 77 9.31 0.12 8.74
C ARG A 77 10.79 0.45 8.80
N ILE A 78 11.24 1.27 7.85
CA ILE A 78 12.60 1.76 7.72
C ILE A 78 12.53 3.27 7.53
N GLY A 79 13.41 4.00 8.18
CA GLY A 79 13.46 5.46 8.12
C GLY A 79 13.68 6.09 9.50
N PRO A 80 13.49 7.42 9.64
CA PRO A 80 12.88 8.34 8.68
C PRO A 80 13.81 8.76 7.54
N PHE A 81 13.23 9.11 6.39
CA PHE A 81 13.89 9.76 5.26
C PHE A 81 13.40 11.21 5.14
N ARG A 82 14.27 12.13 4.71
CA ARG A 82 13.91 13.55 4.60
C ARG A 82 12.97 13.83 3.43
N THR A 83 13.14 13.09 2.35
CA THR A 83 12.38 13.26 1.12
C THR A 83 11.79 11.93 0.65
N ARG A 84 10.73 12.02 -0.15
CA ARG A 84 10.13 10.85 -0.80
C ARG A 84 11.14 10.14 -1.73
N LYS A 85 11.96 10.93 -2.44
CA LYS A 85 13.00 10.40 -3.33
C LYS A 85 13.99 9.52 -2.58
N GLU A 86 14.50 9.98 -1.44
CA GLU A 86 15.39 9.18 -0.58
C GLU A 86 14.74 7.88 -0.11
N ALA A 87 13.44 7.92 0.24
CA ALA A 87 12.69 6.73 0.65
C ALA A 87 12.53 5.72 -0.48
N VAL A 88 12.24 6.19 -1.72
CA VAL A 88 12.14 5.33 -2.91
C VAL A 88 13.50 4.72 -3.24
N GLU A 89 14.58 5.51 -3.29
CA GLU A 89 15.93 5.01 -3.54
C GLU A 89 16.36 3.94 -2.53
N ALA A 90 16.00 4.14 -1.25
CA ALA A 90 16.24 3.15 -0.21
C ALA A 90 15.43 1.85 -0.44
N ALA A 91 14.15 1.98 -0.80
CA ALA A 91 13.30 0.84 -1.09
C ALA A 91 13.79 0.04 -2.30
N ASP A 92 14.18 0.71 -3.38
CA ASP A 92 14.76 0.08 -4.58
C ASP A 92 16.06 -0.65 -4.26
N ALA A 93 16.91 -0.07 -3.42
CA ALA A 93 18.14 -0.72 -2.97
C ALA A 93 17.86 -1.99 -2.13
N LEU A 94 16.81 -1.97 -1.30
CA LEU A 94 16.37 -3.12 -0.52
C LEU A 94 15.81 -4.24 -1.40
N LEU A 95 14.97 -3.89 -2.39
CA LEU A 95 14.44 -4.82 -3.38
C LEU A 95 15.57 -5.44 -4.22
N GLY A 96 16.48 -4.62 -4.74
CA GLY A 96 17.61 -5.06 -5.56
C GLY A 96 18.55 -6.03 -4.82
N ARG A 97 18.62 -5.91 -3.48
CA ARG A 97 19.35 -6.85 -2.61
C ARG A 97 18.51 -8.04 -2.15
N ARG A 98 17.24 -8.12 -2.54
CA ARG A 98 16.28 -9.14 -2.11
C ARG A 98 16.09 -9.20 -0.58
N LEU A 99 16.27 -8.07 0.10
CA LEU A 99 16.07 -7.96 1.55
C LEU A 99 14.60 -7.81 1.92
N ILE A 100 13.80 -7.29 0.99
CA ILE A 100 12.34 -7.18 1.07
C ILE A 100 11.72 -7.68 -0.24
N ALA A 101 10.47 -8.11 -0.18
CA ALA A 101 9.75 -8.60 -1.34
C ALA A 101 8.89 -7.52 -2.02
N ASP A 102 8.46 -6.53 -1.23
CA ASP A 102 7.61 -5.41 -1.66
C ASP A 102 7.75 -4.27 -0.66
N PHE A 103 7.31 -3.05 -1.03
CA PHE A 103 7.33 -1.91 -0.12
C PHE A 103 6.17 -0.94 -0.34
N LEU A 104 5.93 -0.10 0.67
CA LEU A 104 5.06 1.06 0.60
C LEU A 104 5.79 2.28 1.15
N ILE A 105 5.73 3.41 0.44
CA ILE A 105 6.24 4.69 0.94
C ILE A 105 5.16 5.34 1.81
N ILE A 106 5.54 5.63 3.05
CA ILE A 106 4.69 6.29 4.04
C ILE A 106 5.12 7.75 4.16
N PRO A 107 4.32 8.73 3.72
CA PRO A 107 4.64 10.15 3.87
C PRO A 107 4.65 10.60 5.33
N PRO A 108 5.36 11.70 5.68
CA PRO A 108 5.30 12.30 7.01
C PRO A 108 3.86 12.72 7.35
N GLY A 109 3.41 12.41 8.56
CA GLY A 109 2.06 12.75 9.00
C GLY A 109 0.95 11.91 8.38
N SER A 110 1.25 11.05 7.43
CA SER A 110 0.31 10.04 6.92
C SER A 110 0.31 8.78 7.78
N GLU A 111 0.86 8.85 8.98
CA GLU A 111 0.42 7.89 9.93
C GLU A 111 -1.08 8.03 10.00
N ILE A 112 -1.72 7.00 9.54
CA ILE A 112 -2.97 6.63 10.15
C ILE A 112 -2.55 6.52 11.61
N ILE A 113 -2.71 7.63 12.35
CA ILE A 113 -2.71 7.58 13.80
C ILE A 113 -3.70 6.47 14.05
N PRO A 114 -3.31 5.36 14.66
CA PRO A 114 -4.31 4.48 15.18
C PRO A 114 -5.28 5.41 15.90
N GLY A 115 -6.54 5.39 15.52
CA GLY A 115 -7.55 5.94 16.41
C GLY A 115 -7.24 5.38 17.78
N PRO A 116 -7.58 6.03 18.89
CA PRO A 116 -7.19 5.61 20.23
C PRO A 116 -7.31 4.10 20.34
N ALA A 117 -6.34 3.44 20.96
CA ALA A 117 -6.29 1.98 21.11
C ALA A 117 -7.70 1.51 21.53
N GLY A 118 -8.43 0.86 20.59
CA GLY A 118 -9.86 0.60 20.73
C GLY A 118 -10.75 1.18 19.62
N GLY A 119 -10.18 1.60 18.47
CA GLY A 119 -10.96 2.01 17.30
C GLY A 119 -11.94 0.92 16.89
N THR A 120 -13.20 1.31 16.65
CA THR A 120 -14.29 0.40 16.28
C THR A 120 -14.16 -0.06 14.82
N GLU A 121 -14.90 -1.10 14.44
CA GLU A 121 -15.07 -1.48 13.02
C GLU A 121 -15.53 -0.27 12.18
N ASP A 122 -16.41 0.57 12.73
CA ASP A 122 -16.94 1.74 12.03
C ASP A 122 -15.83 2.81 11.79
N ASP A 123 -14.89 3.00 12.71
CA ASP A 123 -13.72 3.87 12.50
C ASP A 123 -12.83 3.37 11.36
N LEU A 124 -12.62 2.06 11.27
CA LEU A 124 -11.86 1.46 10.17
C LEU A 124 -12.59 1.63 8.82
N ARG A 125 -13.91 1.48 8.82
CA ARG A 125 -14.77 1.70 7.66
C ARG A 125 -14.71 3.14 7.18
N ASP A 126 -14.71 4.11 8.08
CA ASP A 126 -14.57 5.54 7.77
C ASP A 126 -13.17 5.85 7.21
N ARG A 127 -12.12 5.24 7.73
CA ARG A 127 -10.76 5.37 7.19
C ARG A 127 -10.63 4.78 5.78
N LEU A 128 -11.21 3.62 5.52
CA LEU A 128 -11.23 3.02 4.17
C LEU A 128 -11.90 3.97 3.17
N ALA A 129 -13.07 4.51 3.52
CA ALA A 129 -13.79 5.45 2.68
C ALA A 129 -13.00 6.75 2.46
N SER A 130 -12.40 7.32 3.51
CA SER A 130 -11.58 8.53 3.43
C SER A 130 -10.32 8.31 2.59
N THR A 131 -9.65 7.17 2.75
CA THR A 131 -8.48 6.81 1.95
C THR A 131 -8.85 6.67 0.47
N ALA A 132 -9.98 6.03 0.15
CA ALA A 132 -10.46 5.91 -1.22
C ALA A 132 -10.74 7.28 -1.85
N LEU A 133 -11.36 8.20 -1.10
CA LEU A 133 -11.62 9.57 -1.55
C LEU A 133 -10.32 10.36 -1.79
N GLY A 134 -9.25 10.08 -1.03
CA GLY A 134 -7.95 10.71 -1.22
C GLY A 134 -7.27 10.37 -2.56
N PHE A 135 -7.74 9.36 -3.27
CA PHE A 135 -7.24 8.99 -4.61
C PHE A 135 -8.09 9.54 -5.75
N VAL A 136 -9.15 10.29 -5.48
CA VAL A 136 -9.93 10.96 -6.54
C VAL A 136 -9.02 11.86 -7.36
N GLU A 137 -9.24 11.92 -8.68
CA GLU A 137 -8.44 12.61 -9.72
C GLU A 137 -7.10 11.93 -10.07
N PHE A 138 -6.69 10.85 -9.39
CA PHE A 138 -5.53 10.06 -9.87
C PHE A 138 -5.86 9.35 -11.18
N PRO A 139 -4.87 9.19 -12.09
CA PRO A 139 -5.11 8.59 -13.39
C PRO A 139 -5.40 7.10 -13.30
N TYR A 140 -6.26 6.61 -14.20
CA TYR A 140 -6.38 5.19 -14.45
C TYR A 140 -5.18 4.68 -15.25
N VAL A 141 -4.53 3.63 -14.76
CA VAL A 141 -3.48 2.91 -15.48
C VAL A 141 -3.72 1.41 -15.35
N TRP A 142 -3.79 0.72 -16.47
CA TRP A 142 -3.96 -0.74 -16.49
C TRP A 142 -2.77 -1.43 -15.79
N GLY A 143 -3.06 -2.26 -14.80
CA GLY A 143 -2.02 -2.93 -14.00
C GLY A 143 -1.43 -2.04 -12.91
N GLY A 144 -1.77 -0.76 -12.84
CA GLY A 144 -1.27 0.17 -11.84
C GLY A 144 -1.84 -0.09 -10.45
N ALA A 145 -1.02 0.16 -9.42
CA ALA A 145 -1.38 -0.02 -8.02
C ALA A 145 -0.62 0.95 -7.10
N SER A 146 -0.12 2.06 -7.64
CA SER A 146 0.61 3.07 -6.88
C SER A 146 0.25 4.50 -7.32
N PRO A 147 0.40 5.50 -6.43
CA PRO A 147 0.17 6.90 -6.78
C PRO A 147 1.05 7.42 -7.92
N GLU A 148 2.23 6.84 -8.11
CA GLU A 148 3.23 7.25 -9.10
C GLU A 148 2.87 6.79 -10.50
N GLU A 149 2.32 5.60 -10.60
CA GLU A 149 1.97 4.98 -11.87
C GLU A 149 0.50 5.22 -12.23
N GLY A 150 -0.35 5.41 -11.23
CA GLY A 150 -1.81 5.38 -11.34
C GLY A 150 -2.37 4.03 -10.91
N PHE A 151 -3.67 3.84 -11.11
CA PHE A 151 -4.38 2.67 -10.59
C PHE A 151 -5.32 2.05 -11.62
N ASP A 152 -5.38 0.71 -11.64
CA ASP A 152 -6.58 0.03 -12.11
C ASP A 152 -7.58 -0.19 -10.94
N CYS A 153 -8.74 -0.75 -11.22
CA CYS A 153 -9.81 -0.87 -10.23
C CYS A 153 -9.43 -1.77 -9.04
N SER A 154 -8.81 -2.92 -9.28
CA SER A 154 -8.37 -3.84 -8.22
C SER A 154 -7.09 -3.37 -7.53
N GLY A 155 -6.21 -2.67 -8.24
CA GLY A 155 -5.02 -2.04 -7.67
C GLY A 155 -5.37 -0.91 -6.71
N LEU A 156 -6.38 -0.10 -7.04
CA LEU A 156 -6.93 0.92 -6.13
C LEU A 156 -7.49 0.26 -4.86
N ALA A 157 -8.36 -0.75 -5.00
CA ALA A 157 -8.94 -1.45 -3.86
C ALA A 157 -7.85 -2.06 -2.97
N MET A 158 -6.89 -2.79 -3.56
CA MET A 158 -5.76 -3.36 -2.84
C MET A 158 -4.95 -2.30 -2.08
N THR A 159 -4.67 -1.17 -2.71
CA THR A 159 -3.86 -0.10 -2.10
C THR A 159 -4.60 0.59 -0.98
N VAL A 160 -5.90 0.90 -1.14
CA VAL A 160 -6.73 1.49 -0.07
C VAL A 160 -6.77 0.58 1.15
N TYR A 161 -6.99 -0.71 0.94
CA TYR A 161 -7.02 -1.68 2.04
C TYR A 161 -5.65 -1.83 2.69
N ARG A 162 -4.57 -1.92 1.91
CA ARG A 162 -3.19 -2.03 2.40
C ARG A 162 -2.78 -0.84 3.26
N ILE A 163 -3.14 0.39 2.86
CA ILE A 163 -2.91 1.61 3.65
C ILE A 163 -3.60 1.50 5.01
N ASN A 164 -4.78 0.89 5.05
CA ASN A 164 -5.56 0.70 6.27
C ASN A 164 -5.21 -0.61 7.02
N GLY A 165 -4.12 -1.28 6.62
CA GLY A 165 -3.60 -2.45 7.31
C GLY A 165 -4.32 -3.75 7.00
N LEU A 166 -5.17 -3.78 5.98
CA LEU A 166 -5.86 -4.96 5.49
C LEU A 166 -5.16 -5.50 4.24
N PHE A 167 -5.20 -6.81 4.07
CA PHE A 167 -4.61 -7.45 2.90
C PHE A 167 -5.70 -7.85 1.90
N LEU A 168 -5.54 -7.42 0.64
CA LEU A 168 -6.34 -7.89 -0.49
C LEU A 168 -5.43 -8.51 -1.56
N PRO A 169 -5.87 -9.57 -2.24
CA PRO A 169 -5.19 -10.06 -3.42
C PRO A 169 -5.09 -9.01 -4.53
N ARG A 170 -4.09 -9.13 -5.41
CA ARG A 170 -3.96 -8.21 -6.56
C ARG A 170 -5.03 -8.46 -7.61
N ALA A 171 -5.34 -9.72 -7.88
CA ALA A 171 -6.27 -10.09 -8.95
C ALA A 171 -7.72 -9.82 -8.54
N LEU A 172 -8.48 -9.17 -9.44
CA LEU A 172 -9.90 -8.87 -9.23
C LEU A 172 -10.74 -10.11 -8.89
N THR A 173 -10.49 -11.22 -9.57
CA THR A 173 -11.22 -12.48 -9.36
C THR A 173 -10.96 -13.09 -7.98
N GLU A 174 -9.73 -12.94 -7.48
CA GLU A 174 -9.36 -13.38 -6.14
C GLU A 174 -9.99 -12.46 -5.08
N GLN A 175 -10.04 -11.16 -5.35
CA GLN A 175 -10.78 -10.22 -4.49
C GLN A 175 -12.27 -10.59 -4.44
N ALA A 176 -12.90 -10.87 -5.56
CA ALA A 176 -14.31 -11.28 -5.60
C ALA A 176 -14.57 -12.62 -4.90
N ALA A 177 -13.60 -13.54 -4.90
CA ALA A 177 -13.71 -14.84 -4.23
C ALA A 177 -13.44 -14.78 -2.71
N ALA A 178 -12.69 -13.79 -2.26
CA ALA A 178 -12.36 -13.60 -0.85
C ALA A 178 -13.42 -12.73 -0.13
N GLY A 179 -13.33 -12.68 1.20
CA GLY A 179 -14.25 -11.91 2.03
C GLY A 179 -15.66 -12.54 2.15
N ARG A 180 -16.49 -11.93 2.98
CA ARG A 180 -17.85 -12.38 3.28
C ARG A 180 -18.85 -11.65 2.39
N ALA A 181 -19.73 -12.38 1.71
CA ALA A 181 -20.82 -11.79 0.92
C ALA A 181 -21.77 -10.96 1.82
N VAL A 182 -22.15 -9.79 1.33
CA VAL A 182 -23.01 -8.83 2.05
C VAL A 182 -24.23 -8.51 1.19
N PRO A 183 -25.45 -8.68 1.69
CA PRO A 183 -26.65 -8.21 1.00
C PRO A 183 -26.59 -6.68 0.79
N ALA A 184 -27.06 -6.20 -0.38
CA ALA A 184 -26.96 -4.77 -0.73
C ALA A 184 -27.56 -3.84 0.33
N GLY A 185 -28.67 -4.23 0.97
CA GLY A 185 -29.30 -3.44 2.04
C GLY A 185 -28.52 -3.41 3.38
N ARG A 186 -27.45 -4.20 3.50
CA ARG A 186 -26.56 -4.24 4.69
C ARG A 186 -25.13 -3.78 4.40
N ALA A 187 -24.89 -3.32 3.18
CA ALA A 187 -23.59 -2.86 2.77
C ALA A 187 -23.18 -1.58 3.53
N LYS A 188 -21.95 -1.53 3.97
CA LYS A 188 -21.38 -0.44 4.75
C LYS A 188 -20.21 0.22 4.03
N LYS A 189 -19.78 1.40 4.49
CA LYS A 189 -18.52 2.02 4.04
C LYS A 189 -17.38 1.02 4.12
N GLY A 190 -16.44 1.09 3.17
CA GLY A 190 -15.31 0.20 3.08
C GLY A 190 -15.61 -1.15 2.43
N ASP A 191 -16.86 -1.59 2.31
CA ASP A 191 -17.16 -2.83 1.57
C ASP A 191 -16.81 -2.67 0.08
N LEU A 192 -16.37 -3.76 -0.56
CA LEU A 192 -16.09 -3.79 -2.00
C LEU A 192 -17.34 -4.17 -2.78
N ILE A 193 -17.58 -3.42 -3.85
CA ILE A 193 -18.69 -3.67 -4.79
C ILE A 193 -18.09 -4.21 -6.08
N PHE A 194 -18.54 -5.36 -6.51
CA PHE A 194 -18.13 -5.99 -7.74
C PHE A 194 -19.21 -5.87 -8.82
N PHE A 195 -18.77 -5.56 -10.02
CA PHE A 195 -19.63 -5.37 -11.17
C PHE A 195 -19.24 -6.32 -12.30
N SER A 196 -20.24 -6.76 -13.06
CA SER A 196 -20.07 -7.40 -14.37
C SER A 196 -20.34 -6.36 -15.46
N MET A 197 -19.29 -5.75 -15.99
CA MET A 197 -19.44 -4.67 -16.97
C MET A 197 -19.96 -5.17 -18.33
N ASP A 198 -19.70 -6.42 -18.65
CA ASP A 198 -20.16 -7.15 -19.84
C ASP A 198 -21.46 -7.94 -19.59
N LYS A 199 -22.05 -7.82 -18.39
CA LYS A 199 -23.26 -8.53 -17.95
C LYS A 199 -23.11 -10.05 -17.94
N THR A 200 -21.90 -10.55 -17.78
CA THR A 200 -21.64 -11.98 -17.51
C THR A 200 -21.79 -12.29 -16.02
N VAL A 201 -21.53 -13.53 -15.63
CA VAL A 201 -21.52 -13.95 -14.20
C VAL A 201 -20.17 -13.68 -13.51
N ARG A 202 -19.23 -13.06 -14.20
CA ARG A 202 -17.87 -12.81 -13.67
C ARG A 202 -17.68 -11.34 -13.31
N ALA A 203 -17.05 -11.10 -12.18
CA ALA A 203 -16.61 -9.77 -11.81
C ALA A 203 -15.54 -9.26 -12.80
N SER A 204 -15.78 -8.11 -13.39
CA SER A 204 -14.86 -7.43 -14.32
C SER A 204 -14.50 -6.04 -13.86
N HIS A 205 -15.08 -5.56 -12.74
CA HIS A 205 -14.79 -4.26 -12.15
C HIS A 205 -15.09 -4.26 -10.65
N VAL A 206 -14.38 -3.38 -9.90
CA VAL A 206 -14.55 -3.22 -8.45
C VAL A 206 -14.54 -1.74 -8.06
N GLY A 207 -15.33 -1.40 -7.06
CA GLY A 207 -15.34 -0.11 -6.37
C GLY A 207 -15.38 -0.29 -4.85
N ILE A 208 -15.09 0.78 -4.13
CA ILE A 208 -15.07 0.84 -2.66
C ILE A 208 -16.22 1.71 -2.20
N LEU A 209 -17.14 1.17 -1.40
CA LEU A 209 -18.27 1.92 -0.82
C LEU A 209 -17.77 3.04 0.12
N ILE A 210 -18.30 4.25 -0.08
CA ILE A 210 -18.01 5.43 0.74
C ILE A 210 -19.23 5.95 1.52
N GLY A 211 -20.34 5.19 1.49
CA GLY A 211 -21.62 5.53 2.13
C GLY A 211 -22.63 6.17 1.17
N GLY A 212 -23.90 6.17 1.55
CA GLY A 212 -24.98 6.78 0.77
C GLY A 212 -25.16 6.20 -0.65
N ASN A 213 -24.96 4.92 -0.84
CA ASN A 213 -24.97 4.26 -2.16
C ASN A 213 -23.89 4.80 -3.14
N ARG A 214 -22.89 5.50 -2.64
CA ARG A 214 -21.77 6.01 -3.43
C ARG A 214 -20.53 5.14 -3.24
N PHE A 215 -19.72 5.06 -4.28
CA PHE A 215 -18.46 4.31 -4.26
C PHE A 215 -17.40 5.04 -5.07
N VAL A 216 -16.13 4.83 -4.72
CA VAL A 216 -14.98 5.30 -5.47
C VAL A 216 -14.42 4.14 -6.28
N HIS A 217 -14.06 4.39 -7.53
CA HIS A 217 -13.47 3.42 -8.42
C HIS A 217 -12.51 4.05 -9.44
N ALA A 218 -11.68 3.24 -10.08
CA ALA A 218 -10.86 3.59 -11.24
C ALA A 218 -11.60 3.11 -12.51
N PRO A 219 -12.34 4.00 -13.23
CA PRO A 219 -13.38 3.59 -14.17
C PRO A 219 -12.88 3.03 -15.51
N GLY A 220 -11.64 3.26 -15.89
CA GLY A 220 -11.05 2.78 -17.14
C GLY A 220 -10.13 3.79 -17.81
N ARG A 221 -9.57 3.41 -18.96
CA ARG A 221 -8.59 4.23 -19.69
C ARG A 221 -9.09 5.64 -19.94
N GLU A 222 -8.16 6.60 -19.95
CA GLU A 222 -8.41 8.04 -20.20
C GLU A 222 -9.34 8.71 -19.19
N LYS A 223 -9.57 8.07 -18.05
CA LYS A 223 -10.41 8.60 -16.98
C LYS A 223 -9.63 8.65 -15.67
N ALA A 224 -9.99 9.60 -14.83
CA ALA A 224 -9.50 9.67 -13.46
C ALA A 224 -10.36 8.84 -12.51
N ILE A 225 -9.77 8.46 -11.38
CA ILE A 225 -10.49 7.88 -10.25
C ILE A 225 -11.55 8.88 -9.78
N ARG A 226 -12.75 8.40 -9.55
CA ARG A 226 -13.87 9.25 -9.15
C ARG A 226 -14.91 8.52 -8.33
N PRO A 227 -15.76 9.27 -7.61
CA PRO A 227 -16.95 8.71 -7.02
C PRO A 227 -18.07 8.56 -8.09
N ASP A 228 -18.79 7.45 -7.99
CA ASP A 228 -20.03 7.20 -8.73
C ASP A 228 -21.13 6.67 -7.76
N SER A 229 -22.34 6.42 -8.25
CA SER A 229 -23.48 6.03 -7.42
C SER A 229 -24.19 4.78 -7.93
N LEU A 230 -24.58 3.91 -7.00
CA LEU A 230 -25.49 2.77 -7.28
C LEU A 230 -26.93 3.22 -7.62
N ALA A 231 -27.28 4.47 -7.37
CA ALA A 231 -28.54 5.05 -7.86
C ALA A 231 -28.54 5.19 -9.40
N ASN A 232 -27.36 5.28 -10.02
CA ASN A 232 -27.23 5.29 -11.47
C ASN A 232 -27.60 3.90 -12.03
N PRO A 233 -28.61 3.79 -12.93
CA PRO A 233 -29.02 2.52 -13.53
C PRO A 233 -27.88 1.76 -14.20
N TYR A 234 -26.91 2.48 -14.78
CA TYR A 234 -25.74 1.88 -15.42
C TYR A 234 -24.98 0.93 -14.46
N PHE A 235 -24.70 1.37 -13.24
CA PHE A 235 -24.01 0.58 -12.23
C PHE A 235 -24.93 -0.40 -11.52
N ARG A 236 -26.15 0.04 -11.17
CA ARG A 236 -27.14 -0.80 -10.51
C ARG A 236 -27.41 -2.09 -11.29
N ASP A 237 -27.60 -1.96 -12.61
CA ASP A 237 -27.96 -3.09 -13.47
C ASP A 237 -26.75 -4.01 -13.80
N ARG A 238 -25.55 -3.65 -13.33
CA ARG A 238 -24.30 -4.39 -13.46
C ARG A 238 -23.74 -4.86 -12.13
N LEU A 239 -24.39 -4.52 -11.02
CA LEU A 239 -24.02 -4.98 -9.70
C LEU A 239 -24.10 -6.50 -9.64
N LEU A 240 -22.98 -7.14 -9.33
CA LEU A 240 -22.88 -8.59 -9.20
C LEU A 240 -22.98 -9.01 -7.74
N GLU A 241 -22.12 -8.46 -6.91
CA GLU A 241 -22.05 -8.78 -5.48
C GLU A 241 -21.35 -7.69 -4.68
N ILE A 242 -21.55 -7.72 -3.37
CA ILE A 242 -20.84 -6.87 -2.40
C ILE A 242 -20.14 -7.78 -1.40
N ARG A 243 -18.90 -7.46 -1.05
CA ARG A 243 -18.09 -8.22 -0.11
C ARG A 243 -17.54 -7.34 1.00
N SER A 244 -17.59 -7.84 2.23
CA SER A 244 -16.91 -7.27 3.39
C SER A 244 -15.69 -8.11 3.75
N TYR A 245 -14.63 -7.42 4.15
CA TYR A 245 -13.37 -8.01 4.62
C TYR A 245 -13.12 -7.64 6.09
N LEU A 246 -14.19 -7.18 6.74
CA LEU A 246 -14.24 -6.76 8.14
C LEU A 246 -15.23 -7.59 8.93
#